data_ae9c128f0b13b3ab3037067469233b5d
#
_entry.id   ae9c128f0b13b3ab3037067469233b5d
#
_cell.length_a   1.000
_cell.length_b   1.000
_cell.length_c   1.000
_cell.angle_alpha   90.00
_cell.angle_beta   90.00
_cell.angle_gamma   90.00
#
_symmetry.space_group_name_H-M   'P 1'
#
loop_
_entity.id
_entity.type
_entity.pdbx_description
1 polymer ?
#
loop_
_entity_poly.entity_id
_entity_poly.type
_entity_poly.pdbx_seq_one_letter_code
_entity_poly.pdbx_strand_id
1 'polypeptide(L)'
;AAGGIASLTAVASCSKSPEKTPVSGMTSVEDVKQPQAPSESPQDAPQDWTSMNFSGISLSLLSSLKGPTRRSGWPPYAVSYDLQTNDTSFEQRVLLSGIDATTTADGVRQTVNLTSSYLFENYSEIGRVSWEASGDKPATERVAFSWGPTTSWLGWTWLLASEVGTGVVTLLSTTLDDGLRNGIENSLTLTRQQQ
;
A
#
# COMPACT_ATOMS: atom_id res chain seq x y z
N ALA A 1 33.77 57.56 -8.94
CA ALA A 1 34.75 57.13 -9.93
C ALA A 1 34.22 55.82 -10.54
N ALA A 2 33.60 55.83 -11.71
CA ALA A 2 34.19 55.56 -13.03
C ALA A 2 34.64 54.09 -13.10
N GLY A 3 34.20 53.18 -13.90
CA GLY A 3 33.64 53.21 -15.22
C GLY A 3 34.06 51.87 -15.84
N GLY A 4 33.37 51.35 -16.81
CA GLY A 4 33.91 50.31 -17.66
C GLY A 4 32.87 49.34 -18.23
N ILE A 5 32.27 49.80 -19.35
CA ILE A 5 31.49 48.98 -20.28
C ILE A 5 32.49 48.26 -21.20
N ALA A 6 32.27 46.97 -21.50
CA ALA A 6 32.83 46.34 -22.67
C ALA A 6 31.85 45.35 -23.27
N SER A 7 31.24 45.75 -24.36
CA SER A 7 30.58 44.91 -25.37
C SER A 7 31.65 44.27 -26.26
N LEU A 8 31.44 43.04 -26.70
CA LEU A 8 32.00 42.49 -27.94
C LEU A 8 31.23 41.21 -28.36
N THR A 9 30.38 41.40 -29.36
CA THR A 9 30.30 40.83 -30.71
C THR A 9 30.29 39.33 -30.92
N ALA A 10 29.23 38.93 -31.59
CA ALA A 10 28.93 37.63 -32.19
C ALA A 10 29.96 37.23 -33.26
N VAL A 11 30.21 35.92 -33.35
CA VAL A 11 30.64 35.27 -34.58
C VAL A 11 29.83 34.01 -34.81
N ALA A 12 29.06 34.00 -35.86
CA ALA A 12 28.45 32.83 -36.45
C ALA A 12 29.51 32.00 -37.17
N SER A 13 29.50 30.69 -36.95
CA SER A 13 30.19 29.74 -37.81
C SER A 13 29.28 28.56 -38.10
N CYS A 14 28.81 28.49 -39.33
CA CYS A 14 28.22 27.30 -39.93
C CYS A 14 29.26 26.22 -40.11
N SER A 15 28.98 25.00 -39.69
CA SER A 15 29.68 23.82 -40.21
C SER A 15 28.80 22.56 -40.10
N LYS A 16 28.35 22.12 -41.26
CA LYS A 16 28.11 20.77 -41.77
C LYS A 16 27.70 19.66 -40.77
N SER A 17 26.50 19.20 -40.99
CA SER A 17 25.98 17.89 -40.53
C SER A 17 26.81 16.74 -41.10
N PRO A 18 27.07 15.68 -40.34
CA PRO A 18 27.22 14.34 -40.84
C PRO A 18 25.93 13.55 -40.69
N GLU A 19 25.68 12.81 -41.72
CA GLU A 19 24.65 11.84 -42.00
C GLU A 19 24.41 10.85 -40.84
N LYS A 20 23.14 10.69 -40.40
CA LYS A 20 22.73 9.72 -39.42
C LYS A 20 22.46 8.37 -40.07
N THR A 21 23.27 7.41 -39.75
CA THR A 21 22.91 5.99 -39.82
C THR A 21 21.80 5.69 -38.74
N PRO A 22 20.74 4.92 -39.09
CA PRO A 22 19.74 4.56 -38.11
C PRO A 22 20.28 3.43 -37.23
N VAL A 23 20.53 3.70 -35.95
CA VAL A 23 20.73 2.67 -34.95
C VAL A 23 19.33 2.16 -34.57
N SER A 24 18.96 1.02 -35.14
CA SER A 24 17.84 0.18 -34.72
C SER A 24 18.19 -0.41 -33.37
N GLY A 25 17.34 -0.21 -32.37
CA GLY A 25 17.52 -0.89 -31.08
C GLY A 25 17.19 -0.02 -29.86
N MET A 26 16.10 0.74 -29.88
CA MET A 26 15.47 1.13 -28.64
C MET A 26 14.39 0.10 -28.33
N THR A 27 14.75 -0.83 -27.46
CA THR A 27 13.78 -1.66 -26.75
C THR A 27 12.78 -0.71 -26.08
N SER A 28 11.51 -0.81 -26.48
CA SER A 28 10.39 -0.19 -25.79
C SER A 28 10.53 -0.47 -24.30
N VAL A 29 10.59 0.58 -23.51
CA VAL A 29 10.33 0.50 -22.09
C VAL A 29 8.89 0.00 -22.01
N GLU A 30 8.72 -1.25 -21.59
CA GLU A 30 7.39 -1.81 -21.34
C GLU A 30 6.64 -0.81 -20.45
N ASP A 31 5.48 -0.40 -20.95
CA ASP A 31 4.50 0.37 -20.21
C ASP A 31 4.35 -0.27 -18.83
N VAL A 32 4.87 0.40 -17.81
CA VAL A 32 4.56 0.07 -16.41
C VAL A 32 3.06 0.28 -16.30
N LYS A 33 2.32 -0.82 -16.42
CA LYS A 33 0.86 -0.84 -16.38
C LYS A 33 0.44 -0.10 -15.12
N GLN A 34 -0.14 1.07 -15.31
CA GLN A 34 -0.67 1.90 -14.23
C GLN A 34 -1.54 1.00 -13.33
N PRO A 35 -1.32 1.00 -12.00
CA PRO A 35 -2.10 0.14 -11.11
C PRO A 35 -3.58 0.44 -11.30
N GLN A 36 -4.32 -0.57 -11.70
CA GLN A 36 -5.75 -0.46 -11.95
C GLN A 36 -6.46 -0.41 -10.60
N ALA A 37 -7.40 0.51 -10.43
CA ALA A 37 -8.28 0.53 -9.27
C ALA A 37 -8.96 -0.84 -9.10
N PRO A 38 -9.29 -1.27 -7.86
CA PRO A 38 -9.97 -2.53 -7.61
C PRO A 38 -11.19 -2.66 -8.52
N SER A 39 -11.32 -3.80 -9.20
CA SER A 39 -12.41 -4.05 -10.14
C SER A 39 -13.75 -4.08 -9.40
N GLU A 40 -14.74 -3.33 -9.86
CA GLU A 40 -16.07 -3.20 -9.23
C GLU A 40 -16.94 -4.47 -9.31
N SER A 41 -16.48 -5.52 -9.97
CA SER A 41 -17.24 -6.76 -10.02
C SER A 41 -17.01 -7.56 -8.74
N PRO A 42 -18.06 -7.91 -7.97
CA PRO A 42 -17.95 -8.91 -6.93
C PRO A 42 -17.58 -10.23 -7.61
N GLN A 43 -16.32 -10.57 -7.59
CA GLN A 43 -15.91 -11.91 -7.96
C GLN A 43 -16.42 -12.79 -6.83
N ASP A 44 -17.24 -13.80 -7.15
CA ASP A 44 -17.74 -14.76 -6.16
C ASP A 44 -16.57 -15.17 -5.26
N ALA A 45 -16.68 -14.81 -3.96
CA ALA A 45 -15.61 -15.09 -3.01
C ALA A 45 -15.35 -16.59 -3.04
N PRO A 46 -14.10 -17.04 -3.16
CA PRO A 46 -13.77 -18.45 -3.08
C PRO A 46 -14.44 -19.06 -1.84
N GLN A 47 -14.84 -20.35 -1.89
CA GLN A 47 -15.57 -21.02 -0.80
C GLN A 47 -14.88 -20.95 0.57
N ASP A 48 -13.60 -20.60 0.58
CA ASP A 48 -12.75 -20.51 1.78
C ASP A 48 -12.70 -19.10 2.42
N TRP A 49 -13.50 -18.14 1.91
CA TRP A 49 -13.49 -16.77 2.41
C TRP A 49 -14.65 -16.50 3.36
N THR A 50 -14.37 -15.80 4.44
CA THR A 50 -15.36 -15.35 5.44
C THR A 50 -15.33 -13.83 5.54
N SER A 51 -16.48 -13.20 5.35
CA SER A 51 -16.65 -11.77 5.60
C SER A 51 -16.63 -11.50 7.10
N MET A 52 -15.92 -10.46 7.49
CA MET A 52 -15.83 -10.02 8.88
C MET A 52 -15.94 -8.51 8.98
N ASN A 53 -16.33 -8.05 10.17
CA ASN A 53 -16.32 -6.63 10.54
C ASN A 53 -15.60 -6.49 11.88
N PHE A 54 -14.66 -5.57 11.94
CA PHE A 54 -14.03 -5.17 13.18
C PHE A 54 -14.04 -3.66 13.31
N SER A 55 -14.77 -3.16 14.31
CA SER A 55 -14.85 -1.73 14.62
C SER A 55 -15.09 -0.85 13.39
N GLY A 56 -16.00 -1.28 12.49
CA GLY A 56 -16.38 -0.54 11.28
C GLY A 56 -15.52 -0.79 10.05
N ILE A 57 -14.41 -1.53 10.14
CA ILE A 57 -13.67 -2.03 8.99
C ILE A 57 -14.26 -3.39 8.61
N SER A 58 -14.77 -3.51 7.38
CA SER A 58 -15.24 -4.78 6.83
C SER A 58 -14.31 -5.26 5.75
N LEU A 59 -14.02 -6.56 5.74
CA LEU A 59 -13.21 -7.23 4.74
C LEU A 59 -13.50 -8.72 4.73
N SER A 60 -13.04 -9.41 3.71
CA SER A 60 -13.06 -10.87 3.63
C SER A 60 -11.67 -11.43 3.96
N LEU A 61 -11.62 -12.46 4.77
CA LEU A 61 -10.42 -13.19 5.14
C LEU A 61 -10.58 -14.68 4.82
N LEU A 62 -9.46 -15.36 4.61
CA LEU A 62 -9.46 -16.83 4.52
C LEU A 62 -9.97 -17.42 5.84
N SER A 63 -10.86 -18.41 5.77
CA SER A 63 -11.43 -19.09 6.94
C SER A 63 -10.37 -19.82 7.80
N SER A 64 -9.20 -20.06 7.25
CA SER A 64 -8.05 -20.63 7.95
C SER A 64 -7.38 -19.65 8.91
N LEU A 65 -7.51 -18.34 8.70
CA LEU A 65 -6.97 -17.33 9.61
C LEU A 65 -7.74 -17.34 10.93
N LYS A 66 -7.03 -17.47 12.04
CA LYS A 66 -7.59 -17.52 13.38
C LYS A 66 -7.48 -16.17 14.09
N GLY A 67 -8.53 -15.77 14.76
CA GLY A 67 -8.61 -14.49 15.47
C GLY A 67 -10.05 -14.14 15.85
N PRO A 68 -10.31 -12.91 16.34
CA PRO A 68 -9.33 -11.83 16.56
C PRO A 68 -8.49 -12.03 17.84
N THR A 69 -7.20 -11.80 17.72
CA THR A 69 -6.30 -11.73 18.88
C THR A 69 -5.98 -10.25 19.16
N ARG A 70 -6.22 -9.80 20.39
CA ARG A 70 -5.93 -8.40 20.78
C ARG A 70 -4.44 -8.09 20.73
N ARG A 71 -4.07 -6.90 20.24
CA ARG A 71 -2.70 -6.41 20.14
C ARG A 71 -2.52 -5.16 21.00
N SER A 72 -2.00 -5.33 22.22
CA SER A 72 -1.61 -4.20 23.05
C SER A 72 -0.17 -3.78 22.73
N GLY A 73 0.09 -2.47 22.67
CA GLY A 73 1.43 -1.94 22.36
C GLY A 73 1.80 -1.95 20.88
N TRP A 74 0.86 -2.15 19.97
CA TRP A 74 1.05 -2.15 18.51
C TRP A 74 0.20 -1.08 17.80
N PRO A 75 0.25 0.21 18.21
CA PRO A 75 -0.56 1.22 17.54
C PRO A 75 -0.18 1.33 16.05
N PRO A 76 -1.15 1.55 15.14
CA PRO A 76 -2.58 1.77 15.42
C PRO A 76 -3.39 0.46 15.55
N TYR A 77 -2.77 -0.70 15.49
CA TYR A 77 -3.45 -2.00 15.41
C TYR A 77 -4.06 -2.40 16.75
N ALA A 78 -5.31 -2.85 16.70
CA ALA A 78 -6.07 -3.32 17.85
C ALA A 78 -6.14 -4.85 17.92
N VAL A 79 -6.21 -5.50 16.74
CA VAL A 79 -6.36 -6.96 16.65
C VAL A 79 -5.53 -7.54 15.49
N SER A 80 -5.31 -8.86 15.55
CA SER A 80 -4.78 -9.64 14.43
C SER A 80 -5.59 -10.89 14.17
N TYR A 81 -5.47 -11.38 12.92
CA TYR A 81 -5.89 -12.72 12.48
C TYR A 81 -4.67 -13.40 11.88
N ASP A 82 -4.37 -14.59 12.34
CA ASP A 82 -3.12 -15.28 12.04
C ASP A 82 -3.38 -16.66 11.41
N LEU A 83 -2.69 -16.97 10.31
CA LEU A 83 -2.46 -18.32 9.85
C LEU A 83 -1.13 -18.77 10.46
N GLN A 84 -1.22 -19.61 11.49
CA GLN A 84 -0.07 -20.08 12.24
C GLN A 84 0.55 -21.30 11.58
N THR A 85 1.87 -21.36 11.53
CA THR A 85 2.63 -22.56 11.16
C THR A 85 2.97 -23.40 12.38
N ASN A 86 3.11 -22.75 13.54
CA ASN A 86 3.31 -23.38 14.85
C ASN A 86 2.96 -22.36 15.96
N ASP A 87 3.13 -22.73 17.22
CA ASP A 87 2.74 -21.91 18.39
C ASP A 87 3.43 -20.52 18.44
N THR A 88 4.55 -20.34 17.76
CA THR A 88 5.37 -19.11 17.84
C THR A 88 5.51 -18.35 16.53
N SER A 89 5.15 -18.97 15.40
CA SER A 89 5.33 -18.38 14.07
C SER A 89 4.03 -18.41 13.26
N PHE A 90 3.92 -17.45 12.36
CA PHE A 90 2.80 -17.34 11.43
C PHE A 90 3.33 -17.31 9.97
N GLU A 91 2.51 -17.81 9.07
CA GLU A 91 2.73 -17.70 7.62
C GLU A 91 2.12 -16.41 7.09
N GLN A 92 0.92 -16.11 7.57
CA GLN A 92 0.19 -14.90 7.21
C GLN A 92 -0.41 -14.27 8.47
N ARG A 93 -0.41 -12.94 8.53
CA ARG A 93 -1.03 -12.17 9.60
C ARG A 93 -1.72 -10.95 9.04
N VAL A 94 -2.99 -10.79 9.39
CA VAL A 94 -3.76 -9.58 9.09
C VAL A 94 -3.92 -8.78 10.37
N LEU A 95 -3.45 -7.54 10.36
CA LEU A 95 -3.55 -6.59 11.46
C LEU A 95 -4.62 -5.55 11.12
N LEU A 96 -5.48 -5.22 12.08
CA LEU A 96 -6.51 -4.20 11.90
C LEU A 96 -6.47 -3.17 13.02
N SER A 97 -6.64 -1.91 12.65
CA SER A 97 -7.04 -0.85 13.59
C SER A 97 -8.55 -0.88 13.80
N GLY A 98 -9.08 -0.11 14.72
CA GLY A 98 -10.48 0.32 14.63
C GLY A 98 -10.61 1.50 13.66
N ILE A 99 -11.85 1.92 13.34
CA ILE A 99 -12.08 3.24 12.74
C ILE A 99 -11.78 4.30 13.78
N ASP A 100 -10.96 5.29 13.39
CA ASP A 100 -10.72 6.51 14.15
C ASP A 100 -11.37 7.70 13.41
N ALA A 101 -12.44 8.24 14.00
CA ALA A 101 -13.15 9.39 13.46
C ALA A 101 -12.45 10.73 13.76
N THR A 102 -11.41 10.74 14.59
CA THR A 102 -10.74 11.96 15.07
C THR A 102 -9.40 12.20 14.39
N THR A 103 -8.76 11.15 13.89
CA THR A 103 -7.45 11.25 13.23
C THR A 103 -7.62 11.44 11.73
N THR A 104 -6.86 12.39 11.18
CA THR A 104 -6.82 12.62 9.73
C THR A 104 -6.06 11.52 9.01
N ALA A 105 -6.30 11.36 7.70
CA ALA A 105 -5.56 10.40 6.87
C ALA A 105 -4.02 10.62 6.96
N ASP A 106 -3.56 11.87 7.01
CA ASP A 106 -2.14 12.18 7.20
C ASP A 106 -1.62 11.77 8.57
N GLY A 107 -2.40 11.98 9.62
CA GLY A 107 -2.04 11.54 10.98
C GLY A 107 -1.91 10.02 11.08
N VAL A 108 -2.84 9.29 10.46
CA VAL A 108 -2.77 7.82 10.37
C VAL A 108 -1.53 7.39 9.57
N ARG A 109 -1.27 8.03 8.43
CA ARG A 109 -0.08 7.74 7.61
C ARG A 109 1.22 7.93 8.40
N GLN A 110 1.35 9.03 9.14
CA GLN A 110 2.52 9.27 9.99
C GLN A 110 2.66 8.18 11.07
N THR A 111 1.58 7.83 11.74
CA THR A 111 1.59 6.76 12.76
C THR A 111 2.04 5.44 12.15
N VAL A 112 1.47 5.05 11.01
CA VAL A 112 1.85 3.80 10.32
C VAL A 112 3.32 3.81 9.91
N ASN A 113 3.82 4.90 9.34
CA ASN A 113 5.22 5.00 8.92
C ASN A 113 6.18 4.85 10.11
N LEU A 114 5.87 5.50 11.25
CA LEU A 114 6.68 5.39 12.46
C LEU A 114 6.63 3.98 13.07
N THR A 115 5.43 3.39 13.16
CA THR A 115 5.26 2.08 13.78
C THR A 115 5.74 0.94 12.90
N SER A 116 5.59 1.01 11.58
CA SER A 116 6.02 -0.04 10.67
C SER A 116 7.53 -0.30 10.77
N SER A 117 8.34 0.74 10.81
CA SER A 117 9.80 0.62 10.97
C SER A 117 10.22 0.03 12.32
N TYR A 118 9.38 0.18 13.35
CA TYR A 118 9.62 -0.35 14.69
C TYR A 118 9.08 -1.78 14.85
N LEU A 119 7.90 -2.07 14.28
CA LEU A 119 7.22 -3.36 14.46
C LEU A 119 7.69 -4.44 13.49
N PHE A 120 8.15 -4.05 12.29
CA PHE A 120 8.51 -5.00 11.24
C PHE A 120 10.02 -4.96 11.02
N GLU A 121 10.67 -6.04 11.41
CA GLU A 121 12.12 -6.18 11.27
C GLU A 121 12.56 -5.92 9.84
N ASN A 122 13.59 -5.07 9.66
CA ASN A 122 14.13 -4.69 8.35
C ASN A 122 13.09 -4.15 7.36
N TYR A 123 12.08 -3.41 7.87
CA TYR A 123 11.06 -2.77 7.04
C TYR A 123 11.67 -1.90 5.95
N SER A 124 11.23 -2.10 4.71
CA SER A 124 11.60 -1.27 3.56
C SER A 124 10.42 -1.12 2.60
N GLU A 125 9.97 0.12 2.39
CA GLU A 125 8.91 0.39 1.42
C GLU A 125 9.37 0.05 -0.01
N ILE A 126 8.55 -0.69 -0.75
CA ILE A 126 8.80 -1.07 -2.15
C ILE A 126 8.05 -0.13 -3.09
N GLY A 127 6.83 0.24 -2.74
CA GLY A 127 6.00 1.09 -3.58
C GLY A 127 4.68 1.48 -2.94
N ARG A 128 4.01 2.45 -3.56
CA ARG A 128 2.78 3.06 -3.05
C ARG A 128 1.81 3.33 -4.19
N VAL A 129 0.53 3.07 -3.99
CA VAL A 129 -0.55 3.38 -4.91
C VAL A 129 -1.74 3.93 -4.15
N SER A 130 -2.52 4.81 -4.79
CA SER A 130 -3.70 5.41 -4.16
C SER A 130 -4.89 5.34 -5.11
N TRP A 131 -6.08 5.18 -4.54
CA TRP A 131 -7.37 5.22 -5.22
C TRP A 131 -8.28 6.19 -4.50
N GLU A 132 -9.04 6.95 -5.27
CA GLU A 132 -10.11 7.78 -4.74
C GLU A 132 -11.30 6.93 -4.28
N ALA A 133 -12.13 7.50 -3.41
CA ALA A 133 -13.36 6.85 -2.98
C ALA A 133 -14.30 6.63 -4.17
N SER A 134 -14.92 5.45 -4.25
CA SER A 134 -15.88 5.11 -5.30
C SER A 134 -16.97 4.17 -4.77
N GLY A 135 -18.23 4.59 -4.87
CA GLY A 135 -19.34 3.83 -4.32
C GLY A 135 -19.21 3.60 -2.81
N ASP A 136 -19.17 2.35 -2.37
CA ASP A 136 -18.96 1.93 -0.98
C ASP A 136 -17.49 1.77 -0.60
N LYS A 137 -16.59 1.94 -1.58
CA LYS A 137 -15.14 1.83 -1.35
C LYS A 137 -14.59 3.13 -0.79
N PRO A 138 -13.82 3.07 0.31
CA PRO A 138 -13.11 4.23 0.85
C PRO A 138 -11.99 4.68 -0.08
N ALA A 139 -11.61 5.94 0.01
CA ALA A 139 -10.31 6.37 -0.51
C ALA A 139 -9.22 5.52 0.15
N THR A 140 -8.35 4.95 -0.64
CA THR A 140 -7.39 3.96 -0.16
C THR A 140 -5.98 4.31 -0.66
N GLU A 141 -5.01 4.25 0.24
CA GLU A 141 -3.59 4.24 -0.10
C GLU A 141 -3.00 2.89 0.30
N ARG A 142 -2.43 2.16 -0.65
CA ARG A 142 -1.72 0.91 -0.38
C ARG A 142 -0.22 1.12 -0.43
N VAL A 143 0.46 0.72 0.62
CA VAL A 143 1.92 0.66 0.71
C VAL A 143 2.34 -0.80 0.65
N ALA A 144 3.19 -1.16 -0.32
CA ALA A 144 3.86 -2.44 -0.38
C ALA A 144 5.26 -2.31 0.23
N PHE A 145 5.68 -3.29 1.02
CA PHE A 145 6.98 -3.28 1.69
C PHE A 145 7.56 -4.69 1.84
N SER A 146 8.88 -4.76 1.94
CA SER A 146 9.58 -5.96 2.38
C SER A 146 9.88 -5.87 3.87
N TRP A 147 10.02 -7.02 4.52
CA TRP A 147 10.32 -7.12 5.94
C TRP A 147 10.92 -8.50 6.29
N GLY A 148 11.25 -8.71 7.57
CA GLY A 148 11.78 -9.96 8.08
C GLY A 148 13.31 -10.06 8.04
N PRO A 149 13.90 -11.14 8.58
CA PRO A 149 15.34 -11.25 8.81
C PRO A 149 16.18 -11.07 7.55
N THR A 150 15.65 -11.45 6.38
CA THR A 150 16.34 -11.41 5.08
C THR A 150 15.68 -10.45 4.09
N THR A 151 14.72 -9.64 4.52
CA THR A 151 13.91 -8.76 3.66
C THR A 151 13.19 -9.50 2.51
N SER A 152 13.03 -10.80 2.64
CA SER A 152 12.40 -11.64 1.61
C SER A 152 10.89 -11.82 1.79
N TRP A 153 10.34 -11.40 2.95
CA TRP A 153 8.92 -11.43 3.22
C TRP A 153 8.26 -10.17 2.73
N LEU A 154 6.98 -10.27 2.37
CA LEU A 154 6.22 -9.14 1.86
C LEU A 154 5.12 -8.71 2.82
N GLY A 155 4.78 -7.44 2.76
CA GLY A 155 3.66 -6.87 3.47
C GLY A 155 2.96 -5.80 2.64
N TRP A 156 1.69 -5.60 2.95
CA TRP A 156 0.86 -4.56 2.36
C TRP A 156 0.07 -3.87 3.46
N THR A 157 0.10 -2.56 3.47
CA THR A 157 -0.73 -1.75 4.36
C THR A 157 -1.71 -0.93 3.53
N TRP A 158 -2.99 -1.04 3.83
CA TRP A 158 -4.05 -0.19 3.30
C TRP A 158 -4.43 0.85 4.33
N LEU A 159 -4.25 2.11 3.98
CA LEU A 159 -4.74 3.27 4.70
C LEU A 159 -6.09 3.65 4.10
N LEU A 160 -7.13 3.56 4.87
CA LEU A 160 -8.51 3.76 4.44
C LEU A 160 -9.02 5.08 4.97
N ALA A 161 -9.69 5.88 4.13
CA ALA A 161 -10.28 7.14 4.53
C ALA A 161 -11.67 7.32 3.92
N SER A 162 -12.62 7.78 4.73
CA SER A 162 -13.97 8.14 4.32
C SER A 162 -14.56 9.18 5.27
N GLU A 163 -15.81 9.58 5.04
CA GLU A 163 -16.54 10.50 5.92
C GLU A 163 -16.78 9.93 7.34
N VAL A 164 -16.70 8.59 7.50
CA VAL A 164 -16.90 7.95 8.82
C VAL A 164 -15.60 7.88 9.63
N GLY A 165 -14.48 8.20 9.04
CA GLY A 165 -13.16 8.21 9.68
C GLY A 165 -12.09 7.49 8.85
N THR A 166 -11.01 7.15 9.53
CA THR A 166 -9.84 6.48 8.96
C THR A 166 -9.63 5.11 9.58
N GLY A 167 -9.04 4.19 8.81
CA GLY A 167 -8.72 2.85 9.29
C GLY A 167 -7.45 2.30 8.63
N VAL A 168 -6.86 1.30 9.25
CA VAL A 168 -5.64 0.66 8.76
C VAL A 168 -5.81 -0.85 8.76
N VAL A 169 -5.45 -1.45 7.65
CA VAL A 169 -5.32 -2.91 7.52
C VAL A 169 -3.91 -3.21 7.03
N THR A 170 -3.24 -4.18 7.64
CA THR A 170 -1.92 -4.64 7.18
C THR A 170 -1.91 -6.15 7.05
N LEU A 171 -1.50 -6.63 5.89
CA LEU A 171 -1.18 -8.02 5.64
C LEU A 171 0.34 -8.21 5.72
N LEU A 172 0.78 -9.13 6.55
CA LEU A 172 2.15 -9.65 6.60
C LEU A 172 2.13 -11.07 6.06
N SER A 173 3.03 -11.38 5.14
CA SER A 173 3.14 -12.72 4.57
C SER A 173 4.60 -13.15 4.46
N THR A 174 4.88 -14.39 4.85
CA THR A 174 6.18 -15.04 4.66
C THR A 174 6.24 -15.77 3.33
N THR A 175 5.11 -15.89 2.64
CA THR A 175 4.95 -16.51 1.32
C THR A 175 4.30 -15.52 0.35
N LEU A 176 4.58 -15.68 -0.95
CA LEU A 176 3.89 -14.86 -1.97
C LEU A 176 2.48 -15.40 -2.18
N ASP A 177 1.48 -14.62 -1.77
CA ASP A 177 0.06 -14.95 -1.96
C ASP A 177 -0.70 -13.71 -2.47
N ASP A 178 -0.69 -13.55 -3.78
CA ASP A 178 -1.45 -12.50 -4.45
C ASP A 178 -2.97 -12.69 -4.29
N GLY A 179 -3.43 -13.92 -4.13
CA GLY A 179 -4.85 -14.23 -3.94
C GLY A 179 -5.37 -13.60 -2.64
N LEU A 180 -4.68 -13.80 -1.52
CA LEU A 180 -5.07 -13.21 -0.23
C LEU A 180 -5.00 -11.68 -0.27
N ARG A 181 -3.95 -11.10 -0.81
CA ARG A 181 -3.83 -9.65 -0.99
C ARG A 181 -5.00 -9.08 -1.78
N ASN A 182 -5.29 -9.65 -2.95
CA ASN A 182 -6.38 -9.19 -3.82
C ASN A 182 -7.75 -9.38 -3.17
N GLY A 183 -7.97 -10.49 -2.48
CA GLY A 183 -9.22 -10.76 -1.77
C GLY A 183 -9.49 -9.74 -0.67
N ILE A 184 -8.49 -9.39 0.12
CA ILE A 184 -8.57 -8.32 1.12
C ILE A 184 -8.88 -6.99 0.42
N GLU A 185 -8.05 -6.57 -0.55
CA GLU A 185 -8.19 -5.27 -1.23
C GLU A 185 -9.57 -5.08 -1.86
N ASN A 186 -10.08 -6.11 -2.54
CA ASN A 186 -11.39 -6.04 -3.21
C ASN A 186 -12.58 -6.02 -2.24
N SER A 187 -12.42 -6.49 -1.01
CA SER A 187 -13.49 -6.58 -0.01
C SER A 187 -13.49 -5.46 1.03
N LEU A 188 -12.44 -4.61 1.06
CA LEU A 188 -12.31 -3.53 2.04
C LEU A 188 -13.44 -2.50 1.91
N THR A 189 -14.15 -2.27 3.03
CA THR A 189 -15.13 -1.18 3.17
C THR A 189 -15.06 -0.57 4.57
N LEU A 190 -15.52 0.68 4.70
CA LEU A 190 -15.70 1.34 5.99
C LEU A 190 -17.18 1.59 6.24
N THR A 191 -17.66 1.20 7.42
CA THR A 191 -19.05 1.40 7.83
C THR A 191 -19.10 2.17 9.15
N ARG A 192 -20.07 3.10 9.28
CA ARG A 192 -20.26 3.80 10.55
C ARG A 192 -20.62 2.78 11.64
N GLN A 193 -19.92 2.84 12.77
CA GLN A 193 -20.34 2.09 13.94
C GLN A 193 -21.71 2.62 14.40
N GLN A 194 -22.70 1.74 14.48
CA GLN A 194 -23.94 2.03 15.20
C GLN A 194 -23.57 1.98 16.69
N GLN A 195 -23.66 3.11 17.35
CA GLN A 195 -23.53 3.22 18.81
C GLN A 195 -24.76 2.64 19.51
#